data_b3638a40715dcc05d08b4775128193fa
#
_entry.id   b3638a40715dcc05d08b4775128193fa
#
_cell.length_a   1.000
_cell.length_b   1.000
_cell.length_c   1.000
_cell.angle_alpha   90.00
_cell.angle_beta   90.00
_cell.angle_gamma   90.00
#
_symmetry.space_group_name_H-M   'P 1'
#
loop_
_entity.id
_entity.type
_entity.pdbx_description
1 polymer ?
#
loop_
_entity_poly.entity_id
_entity_poly.type
_entity_poly.pdbx_seq_one_letter_code
_entity_poly.pdbx_strand_id
1 'polypeptide(L)'
;MRISSQQVFDSSVQSMQQHTSDVVEAQRQISSGQKYRLASDDALAAGLGVQIAWDKSQFAMFKVNQDHVNASLTSTDAQLNSINIALTKFQQMMVQGRNDPLGSDNRKLLGQQAMALKNAVSQFANAKDANGQSIFRAAPVSTALVAPSVSLETALSYDEVMVTGQNVLSVMSGIQATLAAGNSPTDTDMANMQAVLTQVTRAQVKTGLLQNQLDAATESAEVQKTNVELQRSNLLDTDLATATASLVKSNALLQAAQSVMTKLDVNTLFQKL
;
A
#
# COMPACT_ATOMS: atom_id res chain seq x y z
N MET A 1 54.96 48.18 -15.10
CA MET A 1 53.66 48.03 -14.44
C MET A 1 53.93 47.49 -13.03
N ARG A 2 53.82 48.32 -12.00
CA ARG A 2 53.92 47.88 -10.60
C ARG A 2 52.55 47.33 -10.23
N ILE A 3 52.36 46.01 -10.33
CA ILE A 3 51.28 45.35 -9.63
C ILE A 3 51.62 45.56 -8.15
N SER A 4 50.80 46.30 -7.44
CA SER A 4 51.03 46.59 -6.02
C SER A 4 51.10 45.25 -5.27
N SER A 5 52.12 45.03 -4.46
CA SER A 5 52.24 43.82 -3.59
C SER A 5 50.96 43.65 -2.74
N GLN A 6 50.27 44.73 -2.45
CA GLN A 6 49.00 44.77 -1.76
C GLN A 6 47.87 44.12 -2.56
N GLN A 7 47.80 44.36 -3.88
CA GLN A 7 46.80 43.77 -4.75
C GLN A 7 46.98 42.24 -4.89
N VAL A 8 48.22 41.75 -4.93
CA VAL A 8 48.52 40.31 -4.92
C VAL A 8 48.15 39.68 -3.58
N PHE A 9 48.43 40.36 -2.49
CA PHE A 9 48.05 39.92 -1.13
C PHE A 9 46.51 39.82 -0.98
N ASP A 10 45.80 40.89 -1.35
CA ASP A 10 44.34 40.93 -1.28
C ASP A 10 43.69 39.83 -2.14
N SER A 11 44.20 39.61 -3.35
CA SER A 11 43.75 38.51 -4.24
C SER A 11 44.02 37.12 -3.63
N SER A 12 45.15 36.95 -2.95
CA SER A 12 45.48 35.68 -2.28
C SER A 12 44.59 35.44 -1.08
N VAL A 13 44.28 36.45 -0.28
CA VAL A 13 43.34 36.36 0.85
C VAL A 13 41.93 35.99 0.34
N GLN A 14 41.45 36.64 -0.72
CA GLN A 14 40.15 36.36 -1.32
C GLN A 14 40.08 34.90 -1.84
N SER A 15 41.12 34.41 -2.50
CA SER A 15 41.22 33.03 -2.97
C SER A 15 41.20 32.02 -1.80
N MET A 16 41.91 32.33 -0.70
CA MET A 16 41.88 31.47 0.51
C MET A 16 40.50 31.43 1.14
N GLN A 17 39.80 32.56 1.24
CA GLN A 17 38.44 32.63 1.76
C GLN A 17 37.49 31.79 0.90
N GLN A 18 37.60 31.90 -0.43
CA GLN A 18 36.81 31.13 -1.37
C GLN A 18 37.05 29.62 -1.18
N HIS A 19 38.32 29.17 -1.18
CA HIS A 19 38.65 27.75 -1.00
C HIS A 19 38.24 27.20 0.37
N THR A 20 38.30 28.04 1.42
CA THR A 20 37.79 27.67 2.75
C THR A 20 36.28 27.47 2.70
N SER A 21 35.54 28.35 2.05
CA SER A 21 34.11 28.24 1.85
C SER A 21 33.75 26.96 1.06
N ASP A 22 34.50 26.66 0.00
CA ASP A 22 34.32 25.47 -0.84
C ASP A 22 34.57 24.17 -0.04
N VAL A 23 35.59 24.15 0.85
CA VAL A 23 35.87 23.03 1.76
C VAL A 23 34.73 22.81 2.72
N VAL A 24 34.23 23.87 3.35
CA VAL A 24 33.11 23.79 4.33
C VAL A 24 31.84 23.30 3.62
N GLU A 25 31.56 23.81 2.43
CA GLU A 25 30.40 23.42 1.64
C GLU A 25 30.47 21.94 1.20
N ALA A 26 31.62 21.49 0.66
CA ALA A 26 31.80 20.09 0.29
C ALA A 26 31.70 19.15 1.50
N GLN A 27 32.27 19.53 2.65
CA GLN A 27 32.19 18.78 3.89
C GLN A 27 30.74 18.70 4.39
N ARG A 28 29.99 19.79 4.27
CA ARG A 28 28.57 19.85 4.63
C ARG A 28 27.76 18.89 3.74
N GLN A 29 27.94 18.94 2.42
CA GLN A 29 27.25 18.07 1.47
C GLN A 29 27.53 16.59 1.74
N ILE A 30 28.79 16.24 2.02
CA ILE A 30 29.19 14.87 2.38
C ILE A 30 28.54 14.44 3.70
N SER A 31 28.53 15.32 4.71
CA SER A 31 27.98 15.01 6.03
C SER A 31 26.45 14.90 6.04
N SER A 32 25.75 15.73 5.27
CA SER A 32 24.29 15.75 5.21
C SER A 32 23.71 14.80 4.16
N GLY A 33 24.49 14.41 3.14
CA GLY A 33 24.02 13.69 1.96
C GLY A 33 23.12 14.54 1.05
N GLN A 34 22.97 15.84 1.34
CA GLN A 34 22.08 16.76 0.60
C GLN A 34 22.89 17.78 -0.20
N LYS A 35 22.50 17.98 -1.44
CA LYS A 35 23.11 18.96 -2.36
C LYS A 35 22.82 20.39 -1.93
N TYR A 36 21.58 20.68 -1.51
CA TYR A 36 21.10 21.98 -1.06
C TYR A 36 20.60 21.93 0.38
N ARG A 37 20.79 23.01 1.13
CA ARG A 37 20.33 23.12 2.52
C ARG A 37 19.17 24.08 2.67
N LEU A 38 19.25 25.21 1.99
CA LEU A 38 18.28 26.28 2.08
C LEU A 38 17.53 26.40 0.75
N ALA A 39 16.27 26.82 0.82
CA ALA A 39 15.51 27.13 -0.38
C ALA A 39 16.14 28.29 -1.21
N SER A 40 16.99 29.10 -0.59
CA SER A 40 17.77 30.15 -1.26
C SER A 40 18.90 29.61 -2.13
N ASP A 41 19.39 28.41 -1.87
CA ASP A 41 20.49 27.81 -2.61
C ASP A 41 20.03 27.38 -4.02
N ASP A 42 18.80 26.82 -4.11
CA ASP A 42 18.11 26.52 -5.36
C ASP A 42 16.58 26.53 -5.11
N ALA A 43 15.95 27.63 -5.48
CA ALA A 43 14.50 27.82 -5.28
C ALA A 43 13.65 26.85 -6.12
N LEU A 44 14.15 26.43 -7.30
CA LEU A 44 13.46 25.47 -8.15
C LEU A 44 13.53 24.08 -7.53
N ALA A 45 14.71 23.65 -7.10
CA ALA A 45 14.90 22.37 -6.42
C ALA A 45 14.09 22.30 -5.11
N ALA A 46 14.01 23.38 -4.35
CA ALA A 46 13.20 23.48 -3.14
C ALA A 46 11.71 23.32 -3.43
N GLY A 47 11.20 23.98 -4.46
CA GLY A 47 9.80 23.86 -4.88
C GLY A 47 9.44 22.46 -5.33
N LEU A 48 10.27 21.83 -6.17
CA LEU A 48 10.11 20.45 -6.61
C LEU A 48 10.25 19.46 -5.43
N GLY A 49 11.14 19.76 -4.48
CA GLY A 49 11.30 18.95 -3.27
C GLY A 49 10.04 18.90 -2.40
N VAL A 50 9.30 20.00 -2.30
CA VAL A 50 7.99 20.06 -1.61
C VAL A 50 6.97 19.20 -2.34
N GLN A 51 6.92 19.29 -3.68
CA GLN A 51 6.02 18.46 -4.48
C GLN A 51 6.32 16.97 -4.29
N ILE A 52 7.58 16.58 -4.37
CA ILE A 52 8.05 15.20 -4.14
C ILE A 52 7.68 14.70 -2.72
N ALA A 53 7.82 15.55 -1.71
CA ALA A 53 7.44 15.21 -0.34
C ALA A 53 5.94 14.95 -0.21
N TRP A 54 5.12 15.76 -0.90
CA TRP A 54 3.68 15.56 -0.97
C TRP A 54 3.31 14.25 -1.69
N ASP A 55 3.92 13.98 -2.84
CA ASP A 55 3.71 12.73 -3.59
C ASP A 55 4.07 11.50 -2.74
N LYS A 56 5.20 11.54 -2.02
CA LYS A 56 5.59 10.47 -1.07
C LYS A 56 4.56 10.27 0.04
N SER A 57 4.00 11.35 0.58
CA SER A 57 2.93 11.27 1.58
C SER A 57 1.68 10.60 1.01
N GLN A 58 1.33 10.89 -0.24
CA GLN A 58 0.22 10.22 -0.93
C GLN A 58 0.47 8.73 -1.12
N PHE A 59 1.67 8.32 -1.55
CA PHE A 59 2.00 6.89 -1.67
C PHE A 59 1.96 6.17 -0.32
N ALA A 60 2.37 6.83 0.76
CA ALA A 60 2.23 6.26 2.11
C ALA A 60 0.75 6.04 2.48
N MET A 61 -0.14 6.98 2.15
CA MET A 61 -1.58 6.83 2.33
C MET A 61 -2.15 5.69 1.47
N PHE A 62 -1.76 5.60 0.19
CA PHE A 62 -2.18 4.48 -0.67
C PHE A 62 -1.78 3.14 -0.07
N LYS A 63 -0.55 3.02 0.44
CA LYS A 63 -0.08 1.79 1.09
C LYS A 63 -0.95 1.39 2.28
N VAL A 64 -1.30 2.33 3.15
CA VAL A 64 -2.21 2.06 4.28
C VAL A 64 -3.58 1.59 3.79
N ASN A 65 -4.12 2.24 2.74
CA ASN A 65 -5.40 1.85 2.16
C ASN A 65 -5.33 0.45 1.51
N GLN A 66 -4.25 0.15 0.77
CA GLN A 66 -4.00 -1.15 0.16
C GLN A 66 -3.97 -2.25 1.22
N ASP A 67 -3.23 -2.05 2.31
CA ASP A 67 -3.14 -3.02 3.41
C ASP A 67 -4.51 -3.24 4.07
N HIS A 68 -5.28 -2.19 4.27
CA HIS A 68 -6.64 -2.27 4.82
C HIS A 68 -7.59 -3.03 3.88
N VAL A 69 -7.59 -2.71 2.58
CA VAL A 69 -8.44 -3.39 1.58
C VAL A 69 -8.04 -4.86 1.46
N ASN A 70 -6.74 -5.17 1.41
CA ASN A 70 -6.24 -6.54 1.35
C ASN A 70 -6.70 -7.37 2.56
N ALA A 71 -6.54 -6.86 3.77
CA ALA A 71 -6.97 -7.54 4.98
C ALA A 71 -8.49 -7.78 4.99
N SER A 72 -9.28 -6.80 4.53
CA SER A 72 -10.73 -6.90 4.45
C SER A 72 -11.17 -7.94 3.41
N LEU A 73 -10.59 -7.93 2.20
CA LEU A 73 -10.90 -8.89 1.14
C LEU A 73 -10.47 -10.32 1.52
N THR A 74 -9.32 -10.48 2.18
CA THR A 74 -8.86 -11.78 2.71
C THR A 74 -9.84 -12.33 3.73
N SER A 75 -10.33 -11.49 4.65
CA SER A 75 -11.34 -11.88 5.63
C SER A 75 -12.67 -12.24 4.96
N THR A 76 -13.04 -11.48 3.93
CA THR A 76 -14.24 -11.74 3.13
C THR A 76 -14.15 -13.09 2.42
N ASP A 77 -13.03 -13.40 1.78
CA ASP A 77 -12.79 -14.67 1.09
C ASP A 77 -12.85 -15.86 2.06
N ALA A 78 -12.25 -15.75 3.25
CA ALA A 78 -12.30 -16.78 4.28
C ALA A 78 -13.74 -17.08 4.74
N GLN A 79 -14.57 -16.03 4.92
CA GLN A 79 -15.98 -16.23 5.28
C GLN A 79 -16.81 -16.82 4.13
N LEU A 80 -16.58 -16.36 2.90
CA LEU A 80 -17.24 -16.92 1.71
C LEU A 80 -16.89 -18.39 1.51
N ASN A 81 -15.64 -18.77 1.74
CA ASN A 81 -15.21 -20.18 1.69
C ASN A 81 -15.92 -21.01 2.77
N SER A 82 -16.02 -20.50 4.00
CA SER A 82 -16.73 -21.16 5.09
C SER A 82 -18.23 -21.34 4.79
N ILE A 83 -18.85 -20.31 4.22
CA ILE A 83 -20.25 -20.36 3.75
C ILE A 83 -20.40 -21.39 2.64
N ASN A 84 -19.53 -21.40 1.64
CA ASN A 84 -19.57 -22.33 0.52
C ASN A 84 -19.45 -23.80 0.99
N ILE A 85 -18.51 -24.07 1.90
CA ILE A 85 -18.35 -25.42 2.51
C ILE A 85 -19.64 -25.84 3.25
N ALA A 86 -20.24 -24.94 4.02
CA ALA A 86 -21.48 -25.23 4.76
C ALA A 86 -22.66 -25.45 3.80
N LEU A 87 -22.78 -24.65 2.73
CA LEU A 87 -23.81 -24.81 1.71
C LEU A 87 -23.64 -26.12 0.91
N THR A 88 -22.40 -26.51 0.58
CA THR A 88 -22.10 -27.78 -0.10
C THR A 88 -22.50 -28.97 0.78
N LYS A 89 -22.20 -28.92 2.08
CA LYS A 89 -22.65 -29.95 3.04
C LYS A 89 -24.17 -29.99 3.15
N PHE A 90 -24.81 -28.82 3.13
CA PHE A 90 -26.28 -28.73 3.17
C PHE A 90 -26.90 -29.33 1.90
N GLN A 91 -26.32 -29.07 0.72
CA GLN A 91 -26.76 -29.69 -0.54
C GLN A 91 -26.58 -31.22 -0.52
N GLN A 92 -25.46 -31.74 -0.01
CA GLN A 92 -25.26 -33.17 0.13
C GLN A 92 -26.30 -33.82 1.02
N MET A 93 -26.62 -33.19 2.15
CA MET A 93 -27.65 -33.64 3.08
C MET A 93 -29.06 -33.60 2.45
N MET A 94 -29.33 -32.58 1.64
CA MET A 94 -30.58 -32.45 0.91
C MET A 94 -30.72 -33.59 -0.13
N VAL A 95 -29.64 -33.95 -0.85
CA VAL A 95 -29.62 -35.11 -1.76
C VAL A 95 -29.91 -36.41 -0.99
N GLN A 96 -29.31 -36.59 0.20
CA GLN A 96 -29.60 -37.75 1.05
C GLN A 96 -31.08 -37.78 1.46
N GLY A 97 -31.69 -36.63 1.81
CA GLY A 97 -33.09 -36.51 2.17
C GLY A 97 -34.06 -36.86 1.04
N ARG A 98 -33.66 -36.80 -0.20
CA ARG A 98 -34.42 -37.21 -1.39
C ARG A 98 -34.40 -38.71 -1.65
N ASN A 99 -33.56 -39.45 -0.96
CA ASN A 99 -33.47 -40.89 -1.17
C ASN A 99 -34.77 -41.56 -0.66
N ASP A 100 -35.54 -42.21 -1.54
CA ASP A 100 -36.82 -42.78 -1.24
C ASP A 100 -36.82 -43.87 -0.13
N PRO A 101 -35.79 -44.72 -0.01
CA PRO A 101 -35.72 -45.69 1.11
C PRO A 101 -35.55 -45.04 2.49
N LEU A 102 -35.25 -43.70 2.54
CA LEU A 102 -35.05 -42.99 3.80
C LEU A 102 -36.43 -42.73 4.47
N GLY A 103 -36.67 -43.34 5.61
CA GLY A 103 -37.91 -43.13 6.38
C GLY A 103 -38.04 -41.70 6.88
N SER A 104 -39.28 -41.31 7.17
CA SER A 104 -39.66 -39.97 7.69
C SER A 104 -38.83 -39.55 8.90
N ASP A 105 -38.55 -40.45 9.86
CA ASP A 105 -37.80 -40.13 11.06
C ASP A 105 -36.31 -39.84 10.78
N ASN A 106 -35.72 -40.53 9.81
CA ASN A 106 -34.35 -40.20 9.36
C ASN A 106 -34.31 -38.85 8.65
N ARG A 107 -35.36 -38.47 7.89
CA ARG A 107 -35.47 -37.12 7.31
C ARG A 107 -35.56 -36.03 8.38
N LYS A 108 -36.29 -36.29 9.49
CA LYS A 108 -36.32 -35.36 10.62
C LYS A 108 -34.95 -35.15 11.27
N LEU A 109 -34.13 -36.20 11.39
CA LEU A 109 -32.74 -36.08 11.85
C LEU A 109 -31.89 -35.23 10.90
N LEU A 110 -32.03 -35.42 9.58
CA LEU A 110 -31.39 -34.55 8.58
C LEU A 110 -31.87 -33.08 8.72
N GLY A 111 -33.15 -32.86 9.03
CA GLY A 111 -33.70 -31.54 9.32
C GLY A 111 -33.06 -30.84 10.53
N GLN A 112 -32.69 -31.59 11.58
CA GLN A 112 -31.92 -31.05 12.71
C GLN A 112 -30.47 -30.68 12.31
N GLN A 113 -29.81 -31.53 11.51
CA GLN A 113 -28.47 -31.21 10.97
C GLN A 113 -28.51 -30.01 10.02
N ALA A 114 -29.57 -29.90 9.20
CA ALA A 114 -29.81 -28.75 8.32
C ALA A 114 -29.92 -27.45 9.13
N MET A 115 -30.59 -27.48 10.27
CA MET A 115 -30.71 -26.33 11.18
C MET A 115 -29.33 -25.89 11.70
N ALA A 116 -28.47 -26.83 12.09
CA ALA A 116 -27.13 -26.53 12.56
C ALA A 116 -26.29 -25.86 11.46
N LEU A 117 -26.34 -26.38 10.22
CA LEU A 117 -25.63 -25.78 9.08
C LEU A 117 -26.15 -24.39 8.71
N LYS A 118 -27.48 -24.20 8.73
CA LYS A 118 -28.09 -22.87 8.53
C LYS A 118 -27.61 -21.86 9.58
N ASN A 119 -27.55 -22.27 10.84
CA ASN A 119 -27.08 -21.42 11.92
C ASN A 119 -25.58 -21.06 11.73
N ALA A 120 -24.76 -22.02 11.28
CA ALA A 120 -23.36 -21.77 10.94
C ALA A 120 -23.22 -20.76 9.78
N VAL A 121 -23.99 -20.91 8.70
CA VAL A 121 -24.01 -19.94 7.59
C VAL A 121 -24.43 -18.56 8.09
N SER A 122 -25.46 -18.48 8.96
CA SER A 122 -25.89 -17.21 9.58
C SER A 122 -24.76 -16.58 10.42
N GLN A 123 -24.00 -17.36 11.17
CA GLN A 123 -22.85 -16.88 11.96
C GLN A 123 -21.74 -16.36 11.04
N PHE A 124 -21.38 -17.08 10.00
CA PHE A 124 -20.36 -16.66 9.03
C PHE A 124 -20.79 -15.38 8.30
N ALA A 125 -22.06 -15.27 7.91
CA ALA A 125 -22.59 -14.10 7.23
C ALA A 125 -22.62 -12.84 8.12
N ASN A 126 -22.72 -13.01 9.45
CA ASN A 126 -22.71 -11.93 10.43
C ASN A 126 -21.37 -11.79 11.17
N ALA A 127 -20.30 -12.43 10.64
CA ALA A 127 -18.97 -12.36 11.24
C ALA A 127 -18.45 -10.92 11.24
N LYS A 128 -17.67 -10.60 12.27
CA LYS A 128 -17.04 -9.28 12.44
C LYS A 128 -15.54 -9.39 12.41
N ASP A 129 -14.88 -8.33 11.95
CA ASP A 129 -13.44 -8.18 11.99
C ASP A 129 -12.93 -7.88 13.42
N ALA A 130 -11.61 -7.77 13.58
CA ALA A 130 -10.99 -7.47 14.87
C ALA A 130 -11.39 -6.09 15.45
N ASN A 131 -11.92 -5.19 14.61
CA ASN A 131 -12.41 -3.86 15.01
C ASN A 131 -13.92 -3.88 15.34
N GLY A 132 -14.57 -5.06 15.31
CA GLY A 132 -15.99 -5.21 15.56
C GLY A 132 -16.90 -4.80 14.40
N GLN A 133 -16.34 -4.51 13.24
CA GLN A 133 -17.09 -4.17 12.03
C GLN A 133 -17.50 -5.45 11.28
N SER A 134 -18.71 -5.47 10.72
CA SER A 134 -19.17 -6.61 9.93
C SER A 134 -18.29 -6.81 8.70
N ILE A 135 -17.87 -8.04 8.41
CA ILE A 135 -17.07 -8.40 7.25
C ILE A 135 -17.86 -8.12 5.97
N PHE A 136 -19.12 -8.56 5.91
CA PHE A 136 -20.05 -8.16 4.85
C PHE A 136 -20.74 -6.85 5.25
N ARG A 137 -20.56 -5.81 4.46
CA ARG A 137 -21.02 -4.45 4.78
C ARG A 137 -22.46 -4.23 4.36
N ALA A 138 -23.12 -3.24 4.98
CA ALA A 138 -24.37 -2.72 4.42
C ALA A 138 -24.09 -1.95 3.12
N ALA A 139 -24.97 -2.05 2.14
CA ALA A 139 -24.88 -1.24 0.92
C ALA A 139 -25.28 0.23 1.20
N PRO A 140 -24.64 1.22 0.55
CA PRO A 140 -23.48 1.09 -0.36
C PRO A 140 -22.17 0.80 0.38
N VAL A 141 -21.30 -0.05 -0.22
CA VAL A 141 -19.99 -0.35 0.33
C VAL A 141 -19.06 0.85 0.09
N SER A 142 -18.24 1.19 1.09
CA SER A 142 -17.24 2.24 0.95
C SER A 142 -16.12 1.83 0.01
N THR A 143 -15.57 2.80 -0.70
CA THR A 143 -14.37 2.63 -1.54
C THR A 143 -13.17 3.28 -0.89
N ALA A 144 -11.97 2.73 -1.14
CA ALA A 144 -10.69 3.31 -0.74
C ALA A 144 -9.85 3.61 -1.97
N LEU A 145 -9.16 4.75 -1.95
CA LEU A 145 -8.21 5.14 -2.99
C LEU A 145 -6.90 4.36 -2.75
N VAL A 146 -6.57 3.43 -3.65
CA VAL A 146 -5.44 2.49 -3.51
C VAL A 146 -4.25 2.82 -4.42
N ALA A 147 -4.47 3.65 -5.43
CA ALA A 147 -3.43 4.20 -6.30
C ALA A 147 -3.95 5.52 -6.90
N PRO A 148 -3.11 6.31 -7.58
CA PRO A 148 -3.58 7.52 -8.24
C PRO A 148 -4.77 7.23 -9.16
N SER A 149 -5.92 7.84 -8.87
CA SER A 149 -7.19 7.68 -9.60
C SER A 149 -7.81 6.26 -9.57
N VAL A 150 -7.33 5.35 -8.73
CA VAL A 150 -7.88 3.99 -8.59
C VAL A 150 -8.52 3.83 -7.22
N SER A 151 -9.84 3.66 -7.21
CA SER A 151 -10.61 3.37 -6.00
C SER A 151 -11.21 1.98 -6.09
N LEU A 152 -11.09 1.19 -5.01
CA LEU A 152 -11.66 -0.16 -4.92
C LEU A 152 -12.65 -0.26 -3.76
N GLU A 153 -13.65 -1.13 -3.91
CA GLU A 153 -14.54 -1.50 -2.82
C GLU A 153 -13.75 -2.17 -1.70
N THR A 154 -14.00 -1.76 -0.46
CA THR A 154 -13.27 -2.29 0.71
C THR A 154 -13.78 -3.63 1.19
N ALA A 155 -14.98 -4.05 0.77
CA ALA A 155 -15.62 -5.31 1.14
C ALA A 155 -16.73 -5.63 0.14
N LEU A 156 -17.39 -6.78 0.31
CA LEU A 156 -18.66 -7.08 -0.36
C LEU A 156 -19.84 -6.65 0.51
N SER A 157 -20.98 -6.35 -0.13
CA SER A 157 -22.20 -6.09 0.63
C SER A 157 -22.86 -7.39 1.11
N TYR A 158 -23.48 -7.34 2.28
CA TYR A 158 -24.29 -8.45 2.80
C TYR A 158 -25.40 -8.84 1.82
N ASP A 159 -26.06 -7.85 1.22
CA ASP A 159 -27.16 -8.09 0.30
C ASP A 159 -26.69 -8.80 -0.97
N GLU A 160 -25.52 -8.45 -1.50
CA GLU A 160 -24.94 -9.10 -2.68
C GLU A 160 -24.64 -10.58 -2.42
N VAL A 161 -24.17 -10.92 -1.21
CA VAL A 161 -23.80 -12.29 -0.85
C VAL A 161 -25.02 -13.12 -0.45
N MET A 162 -25.92 -12.54 0.34
CA MET A 162 -26.97 -13.30 1.06
C MET A 162 -28.39 -13.10 0.53
N VAL A 163 -28.65 -12.02 -0.23
CA VAL A 163 -30.03 -11.62 -0.56
C VAL A 163 -30.26 -11.50 -2.07
N THR A 164 -29.30 -10.95 -2.82
CA THR A 164 -29.45 -10.63 -4.25
C THR A 164 -29.59 -11.89 -5.09
N GLY A 165 -30.74 -12.11 -5.68
CA GLY A 165 -31.08 -13.30 -6.47
C GLY A 165 -31.91 -14.28 -5.65
N GLN A 166 -31.34 -14.94 -4.67
CA GLN A 166 -32.03 -15.81 -3.71
C GLN A 166 -31.61 -15.44 -2.28
N ASN A 167 -32.61 -15.33 -1.37
CA ASN A 167 -32.27 -15.19 0.04
C ASN A 167 -31.75 -16.52 0.58
N VAL A 168 -30.44 -16.62 0.79
CA VAL A 168 -29.73 -17.83 1.19
C VAL A 168 -30.35 -18.49 2.42
N LEU A 169 -30.57 -17.71 3.49
CA LEU A 169 -31.11 -18.22 4.73
C LEU A 169 -32.60 -18.64 4.60
N SER A 170 -33.35 -17.97 3.73
CA SER A 170 -34.74 -18.28 3.47
C SER A 170 -34.88 -19.62 2.73
N VAL A 171 -34.06 -19.82 1.68
CA VAL A 171 -33.99 -21.10 0.95
C VAL A 171 -33.59 -22.24 1.89
N MET A 172 -32.52 -22.06 2.69
CA MET A 172 -32.11 -23.06 3.67
C MET A 172 -33.20 -23.35 4.71
N SER A 173 -33.95 -22.32 5.14
CA SER A 173 -35.05 -22.49 6.10
C SER A 173 -36.21 -23.28 5.51
N GLY A 174 -36.60 -23.05 4.27
CA GLY A 174 -37.65 -23.79 3.58
C GLY A 174 -37.30 -25.28 3.45
N ILE A 175 -36.08 -25.58 2.99
CA ILE A 175 -35.60 -26.95 2.87
C ILE A 175 -35.50 -27.65 4.23
N GLN A 176 -34.98 -26.95 5.24
CA GLN A 176 -34.91 -27.45 6.61
C GLN A 176 -36.30 -27.80 7.18
N ALA A 177 -37.31 -26.94 6.93
CA ALA A 177 -38.67 -27.19 7.37
C ALA A 177 -39.28 -28.41 6.67
N THR A 178 -39.04 -28.60 5.37
CA THR A 178 -39.44 -29.79 4.59
C THR A 178 -38.89 -31.07 5.21
N LEU A 179 -37.57 -31.09 5.47
CA LEU A 179 -36.89 -32.23 6.10
C LEU A 179 -37.41 -32.49 7.53
N ALA A 180 -37.58 -31.44 8.34
CA ALA A 180 -38.06 -31.54 9.72
C ALA A 180 -39.52 -32.07 9.81
N ALA A 181 -40.31 -31.82 8.78
CA ALA A 181 -41.63 -32.43 8.62
C ALA A 181 -41.59 -33.92 8.21
N GLY A 182 -40.38 -34.46 7.90
CA GLY A 182 -40.19 -35.83 7.40
C GLY A 182 -40.43 -35.97 5.89
N ASN A 183 -40.61 -34.87 5.19
CA ASN A 183 -40.85 -34.83 3.75
C ASN A 183 -39.57 -34.81 2.95
N SER A 184 -39.62 -35.25 1.68
CA SER A 184 -38.51 -35.17 0.74
C SER A 184 -38.41 -33.77 0.13
N PRO A 185 -37.19 -33.18 0.02
CA PRO A 185 -36.98 -31.95 -0.73
C PRO A 185 -37.42 -32.08 -2.19
N THR A 186 -37.99 -31.04 -2.74
CA THR A 186 -38.51 -30.99 -4.12
C THR A 186 -37.44 -30.64 -5.15
N ASP A 187 -37.76 -30.77 -6.44
CA ASP A 187 -36.89 -30.29 -7.52
C ASP A 187 -36.72 -28.76 -7.49
N THR A 188 -37.73 -28.03 -7.07
CA THR A 188 -37.67 -26.58 -6.83
C THR A 188 -36.67 -26.25 -5.74
N ASP A 189 -36.63 -27.01 -4.64
CA ASP A 189 -35.64 -26.81 -3.57
C ASP A 189 -34.22 -27.06 -4.07
N MET A 190 -34.02 -28.07 -4.93
CA MET A 190 -32.73 -28.33 -5.59
C MET A 190 -32.31 -27.18 -6.48
N ALA A 191 -33.19 -26.64 -7.32
CA ALA A 191 -32.91 -25.53 -8.18
C ALA A 191 -32.57 -24.24 -7.39
N ASN A 192 -33.33 -23.98 -6.32
CA ASN A 192 -33.07 -22.83 -5.43
C ASN A 192 -31.70 -22.96 -4.72
N MET A 193 -31.37 -24.16 -4.25
CA MET A 193 -30.09 -24.43 -3.61
C MET A 193 -28.92 -24.27 -4.57
N GLN A 194 -29.06 -24.70 -5.81
CA GLN A 194 -28.08 -24.50 -6.87
C GLN A 194 -27.89 -23.01 -7.21
N ALA A 195 -28.99 -22.25 -7.23
CA ALA A 195 -28.94 -20.79 -7.42
C ALA A 195 -28.19 -20.10 -6.25
N VAL A 196 -28.41 -20.52 -5.02
CA VAL A 196 -27.69 -20.03 -3.83
C VAL A 196 -26.20 -20.32 -3.93
N LEU A 197 -25.79 -21.55 -4.28
CA LEU A 197 -24.38 -21.89 -4.47
C LEU A 197 -23.74 -21.05 -5.58
N THR A 198 -24.45 -20.87 -6.68
CA THR A 198 -23.97 -20.00 -7.78
C THR A 198 -23.79 -18.57 -7.33
N GLN A 199 -24.72 -18.04 -6.52
CA GLN A 199 -24.63 -16.67 -5.96
C GLN A 199 -23.38 -16.50 -5.09
N VAL A 200 -23.13 -17.41 -4.15
CA VAL A 200 -21.95 -17.36 -3.28
C VAL A 200 -20.64 -17.53 -4.09
N THR A 201 -20.65 -18.41 -5.09
CA THR A 201 -19.49 -18.56 -5.99
C THR A 201 -19.22 -17.28 -6.79
N ARG A 202 -20.24 -16.57 -7.25
CA ARG A 202 -20.06 -15.25 -7.90
C ARG A 202 -19.44 -14.23 -6.95
N ALA A 203 -19.86 -14.23 -5.69
CA ALA A 203 -19.26 -13.36 -4.67
C ALA A 203 -17.78 -13.69 -4.46
N GLN A 204 -17.38 -14.97 -4.43
CA GLN A 204 -15.98 -15.39 -4.37
C GLN A 204 -15.19 -14.92 -5.60
N VAL A 205 -15.75 -15.09 -6.81
CA VAL A 205 -15.12 -14.61 -8.06
C VAL A 205 -14.93 -13.07 -8.01
N LYS A 206 -15.93 -12.33 -7.53
CA LYS A 206 -15.81 -10.86 -7.38
C LYS A 206 -14.70 -10.50 -6.36
N THR A 207 -14.63 -11.20 -5.23
CA THR A 207 -13.56 -10.98 -4.25
C THR A 207 -12.18 -11.21 -4.88
N GLY A 208 -11.99 -12.31 -5.61
CA GLY A 208 -10.75 -12.59 -6.33
C GLY A 208 -10.41 -11.55 -7.40
N LEU A 209 -11.42 -11.03 -8.11
CA LEU A 209 -11.24 -9.93 -9.06
C LEU A 209 -10.76 -8.65 -8.36
N LEU A 210 -11.36 -8.30 -7.23
CA LEU A 210 -10.95 -7.13 -6.43
C LEU A 210 -9.51 -7.29 -5.90
N GLN A 211 -9.13 -8.50 -5.47
CA GLN A 211 -7.74 -8.80 -5.06
C GLN A 211 -6.76 -8.61 -6.21
N ASN A 212 -7.05 -9.16 -7.39
CA ASN A 212 -6.21 -8.97 -8.58
C ASN A 212 -6.10 -7.49 -9.00
N GLN A 213 -7.18 -6.72 -8.88
CA GLN A 213 -7.16 -5.28 -9.15
C GLN A 213 -6.32 -4.53 -8.10
N LEU A 214 -6.40 -4.94 -6.84
CA LEU A 214 -5.58 -4.38 -5.77
C LEU A 214 -4.09 -4.66 -6.00
N ASP A 215 -3.74 -5.88 -6.40
CA ASP A 215 -2.35 -6.25 -6.70
C ASP A 215 -1.79 -5.42 -7.85
N ALA A 216 -2.55 -5.28 -8.94
CA ALA A 216 -2.15 -4.44 -10.07
C ALA A 216 -2.01 -2.96 -9.69
N ALA A 217 -2.92 -2.44 -8.86
CA ALA A 217 -2.85 -1.08 -8.35
C ALA A 217 -1.64 -0.86 -7.42
N THR A 218 -1.33 -1.87 -6.60
CA THR A 218 -0.17 -1.85 -5.69
C THR A 218 1.14 -1.84 -6.49
N GLU A 219 1.28 -2.70 -7.49
CA GLU A 219 2.45 -2.73 -8.37
C GLU A 219 2.64 -1.40 -9.11
N SER A 220 1.55 -0.85 -9.68
CA SER A 220 1.59 0.46 -10.34
C SER A 220 2.01 1.58 -9.39
N ALA A 221 1.49 1.61 -8.17
CA ALA A 221 1.83 2.61 -7.16
C ALA A 221 3.31 2.49 -6.72
N GLU A 222 3.83 1.28 -6.57
CA GLU A 222 5.23 1.06 -6.19
C GLU A 222 6.22 1.48 -7.29
N VAL A 223 5.89 1.24 -8.57
CA VAL A 223 6.67 1.74 -9.71
C VAL A 223 6.69 3.28 -9.73
N GLN A 224 5.53 3.92 -9.53
CA GLN A 224 5.47 5.38 -9.50
C GLN A 224 6.21 5.96 -8.29
N LYS A 225 6.09 5.36 -7.11
CA LYS A 225 6.85 5.72 -5.90
C LYS A 225 8.36 5.63 -6.14
N THR A 226 8.82 4.57 -6.78
CA THR A 226 10.23 4.39 -7.14
C THR A 226 10.70 5.50 -8.08
N ASN A 227 9.90 5.88 -9.08
CA ASN A 227 10.22 7.00 -9.97
C ASN A 227 10.32 8.33 -9.21
N VAL A 228 9.41 8.59 -8.27
CA VAL A 228 9.44 9.79 -7.40
C VAL A 228 10.68 9.79 -6.51
N GLU A 229 11.09 8.63 -5.98
CA GLU A 229 12.32 8.50 -5.18
C GLU A 229 13.58 8.73 -6.01
N LEU A 230 13.62 8.23 -7.25
CA LEU A 230 14.72 8.51 -8.20
C LEU A 230 14.79 10.00 -8.55
N GLN A 231 13.63 10.64 -8.79
CA GLN A 231 13.58 12.09 -9.02
C GLN A 231 14.09 12.87 -7.81
N ARG A 232 13.70 12.48 -6.58
CA ARG A 232 14.20 13.07 -5.35
C ARG A 232 15.73 12.93 -5.25
N SER A 233 16.24 11.73 -5.48
CA SER A 233 17.67 11.45 -5.41
C SER A 233 18.45 12.29 -6.40
N ASN A 234 18.03 12.34 -7.66
CA ASN A 234 18.68 13.14 -8.68
C ASN A 234 18.64 14.65 -8.39
N LEU A 235 17.60 15.13 -7.72
CA LEU A 235 17.40 16.54 -7.44
C LEU A 235 18.11 17.00 -6.16
N LEU A 236 18.00 16.22 -5.08
CA LEU A 236 18.35 16.67 -3.72
C LEU A 236 19.56 15.95 -3.13
N ASP A 237 19.86 14.71 -3.54
CA ASP A 237 20.96 13.95 -2.96
C ASP A 237 22.30 14.39 -3.54
N THR A 238 23.33 14.40 -2.69
CA THR A 238 24.69 14.73 -3.08
C THR A 238 25.34 13.55 -3.79
N ASP A 239 25.96 13.80 -4.95
CA ASP A 239 26.93 12.88 -5.52
C ASP A 239 28.20 12.89 -4.65
N LEU A 240 28.34 11.87 -3.82
CA LEU A 240 29.47 11.73 -2.89
C LEU A 240 30.83 11.67 -3.62
N ALA A 241 30.89 11.11 -4.83
CA ALA A 241 32.12 11.04 -5.59
C ALA A 241 32.58 12.46 -6.03
N THR A 242 31.65 13.23 -6.56
CA THR A 242 31.89 14.63 -6.95
C THR A 242 32.20 15.50 -5.72
N ALA A 243 31.47 15.35 -4.64
CA ALA A 243 31.67 16.14 -3.41
C ALA A 243 33.01 15.82 -2.74
N THR A 244 33.44 14.56 -2.68
CA THR A 244 34.74 14.16 -2.15
C THR A 244 35.90 14.65 -3.05
N ALA A 245 35.76 14.56 -4.38
CA ALA A 245 36.74 15.11 -5.31
C ALA A 245 36.88 16.63 -5.16
N SER A 246 35.75 17.34 -4.98
CA SER A 246 35.72 18.78 -4.72
C SER A 246 36.42 19.13 -3.39
N LEU A 247 36.12 18.36 -2.32
CA LEU A 247 36.80 18.54 -1.02
C LEU A 247 38.30 18.38 -1.10
N VAL A 248 38.79 17.32 -1.75
CA VAL A 248 40.24 17.08 -1.93
C VAL A 248 40.89 18.19 -2.74
N LYS A 249 40.25 18.59 -3.84
CA LYS A 249 40.74 19.69 -4.72
C LYS A 249 40.82 21.01 -3.95
N SER A 250 39.74 21.39 -3.22
CA SER A 250 39.68 22.65 -2.48
C SER A 250 40.69 22.68 -1.34
N ASN A 251 40.88 21.55 -0.63
CA ASN A 251 41.95 21.43 0.37
C ASN A 251 43.34 21.60 -0.22
N ALA A 252 43.65 20.98 -1.36
CA ALA A 252 44.94 21.12 -2.06
C ALA A 252 45.17 22.57 -2.50
N LEU A 253 44.13 23.23 -3.05
CA LEU A 253 44.22 24.64 -3.47
C LEU A 253 44.40 25.57 -2.27
N LEU A 254 43.75 25.31 -1.14
CA LEU A 254 43.92 26.07 0.08
C LEU A 254 45.36 25.96 0.63
N GLN A 255 45.93 24.75 0.65
CA GLN A 255 47.33 24.53 1.04
C GLN A 255 48.30 25.23 0.10
N ALA A 256 48.03 25.20 -1.22
CA ALA A 256 48.86 25.93 -2.22
C ALA A 256 48.80 27.44 -1.99
N ALA A 257 47.61 27.99 -1.79
CA ALA A 257 47.41 29.42 -1.52
C ALA A 257 48.13 29.86 -0.23
N GLN A 258 48.04 29.06 0.85
CA GLN A 258 48.78 29.30 2.11
C GLN A 258 50.30 29.31 1.88
N SER A 259 50.82 28.37 1.08
CA SER A 259 52.27 28.31 0.77
C SER A 259 52.74 29.48 -0.08
N VAL A 260 51.94 30.00 -0.99
CA VAL A 260 52.22 31.21 -1.76
C VAL A 260 52.22 32.44 -0.84
N MET A 261 51.25 32.55 0.05
CA MET A 261 51.15 33.67 0.98
C MET A 261 52.34 33.75 1.94
N THR A 262 52.77 32.62 2.51
CA THR A 262 53.99 32.59 3.36
C THR A 262 55.26 33.03 2.62
N LYS A 263 55.40 32.67 1.33
CA LYS A 263 56.52 33.12 0.47
C LYS A 263 56.46 34.59 0.18
N LEU A 264 55.27 35.16 0.00
CA LEU A 264 55.08 36.60 -0.23
C LEU A 264 55.42 37.42 1.01
N ASP A 265 54.99 36.98 2.20
CA ASP A 265 55.33 37.62 3.47
C ASP A 265 56.84 37.67 3.74
N VAL A 266 57.55 36.58 3.49
CA VAL A 266 59.02 36.52 3.66
C VAL A 266 59.72 37.49 2.69
N ASN A 267 59.28 37.57 1.41
CA ASN A 267 59.88 38.50 0.43
C ASN A 267 59.62 39.98 0.76
N THR A 268 58.45 40.32 1.35
CA THR A 268 58.14 41.69 1.74
C THR A 268 58.93 42.12 2.97
N LEU A 269 59.25 41.21 3.90
CA LEU A 269 60.12 41.46 5.05
C LEU A 269 61.58 41.69 4.66
N PHE A 270 62.12 40.90 3.68
CA PHE A 270 63.47 41.09 3.18
C PHE A 270 63.69 42.36 2.30
N GLN A 271 62.63 42.94 1.73
CA GLN A 271 62.68 44.22 1.00
C GLN A 271 62.60 45.47 1.90
N LYS A 272 62.36 45.30 3.20
CA LYS A 272 62.28 46.40 4.20
C LYS A 272 63.51 46.46 5.11
N LEU A 273 64.45 45.53 4.97
CA LEU A 273 65.77 45.54 5.59
C LEU A 273 66.81 46.05 4.58
#